data_7580594d517e29cff7e888cd8dfaf1c1
#
_entry.id   7580594d517e29cff7e888cd8dfaf1c1
#
_cell.length_a   1.000
_cell.length_b   1.000
_cell.length_c   1.000
_cell.angle_alpha   90.00
_cell.angle_beta   90.00
_cell.angle_gamma   90.00
#
_symmetry.space_group_name_H-M   'P 1'
#
loop_
_entity.id
_entity.type
_entity.pdbx_description
1 polymer ?
#
loop_
_entity_poly.entity_id
_entity_poly.type
_entity_poly.pdbx_seq_one_letter_code
_entity_poly.pdbx_strand_id
1 'polypeptide(L)'
;MMIGINCGHTITGAGCGATGLISESECTRRVGYTLMERLKAVGIEVVDCTVDKADTQKEYLAAVTTLANQKELEWFISIHFNASAKHTGQGVEIYTYQGRNYSEAVDICGNIAKLGFKNRGVKNGSNLYVIRKTKAKAMLIEVCFCDNQSDVDIYNYVGAENAVAQAIFEGICKHKSGMVSKEEQTLSFEEFVGEIAKKDWKERRIMLPSVVVAQAMKESAGGTSELAREANALFGIKKNGWTGKTYMKTATEQREDGSYYTVDCTEWRAYDSWEQSILDHNTYIATSITVTN
;
A
#
# COMPACT_ATOMS: atom_id res chain seq x y z
N MET A 1 -20.32 10.94 -8.89
CA MET A 1 -20.15 10.35 -7.55
C MET A 1 -19.19 11.19 -6.75
N MET A 2 -19.56 11.53 -5.54
CA MET A 2 -18.71 12.26 -4.60
C MET A 2 -18.50 11.41 -3.35
N ILE A 3 -17.24 11.24 -2.94
CA ILE A 3 -16.86 10.43 -1.78
C ILE A 3 -16.12 11.30 -0.77
N GLY A 4 -16.52 11.26 0.50
CA GLY A 4 -15.77 11.83 1.60
C GLY A 4 -14.78 10.81 2.16
N ILE A 5 -13.52 11.17 2.26
CA ILE A 5 -12.48 10.36 2.89
C ILE A 5 -12.01 11.07 4.16
N ASN A 6 -11.98 10.33 5.25
CA ASN A 6 -11.41 10.75 6.52
C ASN A 6 -10.24 9.83 6.89
N CYS A 7 -9.05 10.39 6.99
CA CYS A 7 -7.94 9.73 7.67
C CYS A 7 -8.18 9.84 9.17
N GLY A 8 -8.53 8.74 9.82
CA GLY A 8 -8.92 8.72 11.22
C GLY A 8 -7.90 9.37 12.15
N HIS A 9 -8.40 9.91 13.24
CA HIS A 9 -7.63 10.58 14.27
C HIS A 9 -6.95 11.90 13.87
N THR A 10 -6.48 12.64 14.85
CA THR A 10 -5.64 13.83 14.68
C THR A 10 -4.16 13.45 14.69
N ILE A 11 -3.29 14.29 14.14
CA ILE A 11 -1.84 14.16 14.27
C ILE A 11 -1.36 14.77 15.60
N THR A 12 -2.02 15.84 16.03
CA THR A 12 -1.68 16.57 17.27
C THR A 12 -2.92 16.97 18.04
N GLY A 13 -2.78 17.12 19.36
CA GLY A 13 -3.89 17.52 20.24
C GLY A 13 -4.74 16.33 20.67
N ALA A 14 -5.99 16.60 20.98
CA ALA A 14 -6.94 15.56 21.39
C ALA A 14 -7.44 14.74 20.19
N GLY A 15 -7.63 13.45 20.38
CA GLY A 15 -8.14 12.54 19.35
C GLY A 15 -7.05 11.84 18.54
N CYS A 16 -5.77 11.93 18.94
CA CYS A 16 -4.71 11.11 18.38
C CYS A 16 -5.06 9.62 18.49
N GLY A 17 -4.67 8.87 17.46
CA GLY A 17 -4.92 7.43 17.39
C GLY A 17 -4.00 6.60 18.27
N ALA A 18 -4.17 5.30 18.19
CA ALA A 18 -3.34 4.36 18.89
C ALA A 18 -1.88 4.42 18.38
N THR A 19 -0.96 4.21 19.29
CA THR A 19 0.46 4.01 18.96
C THR A 19 0.86 2.64 19.48
N GLY A 20 1.08 1.73 18.58
CA GLY A 20 1.56 0.38 18.83
C GLY A 20 2.95 0.18 18.23
N LEU A 21 3.10 -0.84 17.39
CA LEU A 21 4.29 -1.07 16.57
C LEU A 21 4.37 -0.06 15.40
N ILE A 22 3.22 0.46 14.99
CA ILE A 22 3.06 1.56 14.04
C ILE A 22 2.13 2.62 14.61
N SER A 23 2.21 3.85 14.09
CA SER A 23 1.32 4.96 14.45
C SER A 23 0.06 4.92 13.60
N GLU A 24 -1.11 4.75 14.23
CA GLU A 24 -2.39 4.76 13.53
C GLU A 24 -2.59 6.06 12.76
N SER A 25 -2.41 7.21 13.40
CA SER A 25 -2.63 8.52 12.78
C SER A 25 -1.79 8.75 11.53
N GLU A 26 -0.56 8.24 11.49
CA GLU A 26 0.31 8.33 10.31
C GLU A 26 -0.11 7.34 9.21
N CYS A 27 -0.42 6.10 9.59
CA CYS A 27 -0.83 5.07 8.63
C CYS A 27 -2.15 5.42 7.95
N THR A 28 -3.12 6.00 8.69
CA THR A 28 -4.39 6.44 8.09
C THR A 28 -4.20 7.48 7.02
N ARG A 29 -3.24 8.41 7.17
CA ARG A 29 -2.93 9.44 6.17
C ARG A 29 -2.25 8.86 4.95
N ARG A 30 -1.27 7.97 5.14
CA ARG A 30 -0.62 7.28 4.02
C ARG A 30 -1.65 6.56 3.14
N VAL A 31 -2.50 5.73 3.73
CA VAL A 31 -3.55 5.02 3.00
C VAL A 31 -4.58 5.98 2.43
N GLY A 32 -5.07 6.93 3.22
CA GLY A 32 -6.16 7.83 2.83
C GLY A 32 -5.79 8.77 1.69
N TYR A 33 -4.62 9.40 1.73
CA TYR A 33 -4.17 10.28 0.66
C TYR A 33 -3.87 9.51 -0.62
N THR A 34 -3.26 8.34 -0.53
CA THR A 34 -3.06 7.45 -1.69
C THR A 34 -4.41 7.03 -2.31
N LEU A 35 -5.42 6.72 -1.48
CA LEU A 35 -6.77 6.41 -1.96
C LEU A 35 -7.43 7.62 -2.64
N MET A 36 -7.32 8.81 -2.06
CA MET A 36 -7.88 10.04 -2.63
C MET A 36 -7.29 10.34 -4.02
N GLU A 37 -5.99 10.16 -4.20
CA GLU A 37 -5.32 10.34 -5.49
C GLU A 37 -5.84 9.35 -6.54
N ARG A 38 -5.96 8.06 -6.18
CA ARG A 38 -6.50 7.02 -7.07
C ARG A 38 -7.94 7.31 -7.49
N LEU A 39 -8.80 7.71 -6.56
CA LEU A 39 -10.19 8.05 -6.84
C LEU A 39 -10.29 9.26 -7.78
N LYS A 40 -9.49 10.31 -7.54
CA LYS A 40 -9.43 11.51 -8.40
C LYS A 40 -8.95 11.17 -9.81
N ALA A 41 -7.96 10.28 -9.95
CA ALA A 41 -7.40 9.87 -11.23
C ALA A 41 -8.44 9.22 -12.16
N VAL A 42 -9.49 8.59 -11.60
CA VAL A 42 -10.61 8.01 -12.36
C VAL A 42 -11.86 8.90 -12.41
N GLY A 43 -11.71 10.19 -12.10
CA GLY A 43 -12.78 11.18 -12.21
C GLY A 43 -13.83 11.11 -11.10
N ILE A 44 -13.51 10.51 -9.94
CA ILE A 44 -14.37 10.54 -8.76
C ILE A 44 -14.07 11.82 -7.97
N GLU A 45 -15.11 12.59 -7.67
CA GLU A 45 -14.95 13.75 -6.80
C GLU A 45 -14.69 13.30 -5.36
N VAL A 46 -13.63 13.83 -4.74
CA VAL A 46 -13.23 13.48 -3.38
C VAL A 46 -13.28 14.71 -2.49
N VAL A 47 -13.94 14.58 -1.35
CA VAL A 47 -13.93 15.55 -0.26
C VAL A 47 -13.00 15.02 0.82
N ASP A 48 -11.94 15.77 1.11
CA ASP A 48 -11.08 15.48 2.26
C ASP A 48 -11.80 15.93 3.55
N CYS A 49 -12.15 14.95 4.38
CA CYS A 49 -12.80 15.15 5.68
C CYS A 49 -11.81 14.95 6.83
N THR A 50 -10.51 15.00 6.56
CA THR A 50 -9.45 14.80 7.57
C THR A 50 -9.29 16.05 8.44
N VAL A 51 -9.05 15.84 9.73
CA VAL A 51 -8.81 16.89 10.71
C VAL A 51 -7.53 16.55 11.48
N ASP A 52 -6.50 17.38 11.32
CA ASP A 52 -5.16 17.12 11.86
C ASP A 52 -4.95 17.58 13.30
N LYS A 53 -5.79 18.51 13.78
CA LYS A 53 -5.70 19.06 15.13
C LYS A 53 -7.08 19.38 15.70
N ALA A 54 -7.28 19.10 16.98
CA ALA A 54 -8.44 19.52 17.74
C ALA A 54 -8.06 19.67 19.21
N ASP A 55 -8.79 20.49 19.95
CA ASP A 55 -8.56 20.69 21.37
C ASP A 55 -9.28 19.64 22.23
N THR A 56 -10.35 19.06 21.70
CA THR A 56 -11.09 17.95 22.33
C THR A 56 -11.49 16.89 21.31
N GLN A 57 -11.65 15.64 21.74
CA GLN A 57 -12.17 14.56 20.89
C GLN A 57 -13.56 14.88 20.35
N LYS A 58 -14.40 15.59 21.11
CA LYS A 58 -15.74 15.99 20.69
C LYS A 58 -15.65 16.96 19.51
N GLU A 59 -14.77 17.95 19.57
CA GLU A 59 -14.53 18.89 18.48
C GLU A 59 -14.00 18.20 17.24
N TYR A 60 -13.02 17.30 17.40
CA TYR A 60 -12.52 16.47 16.30
C TYR A 60 -13.66 15.75 15.57
N LEU A 61 -14.45 14.98 16.30
CA LEU A 61 -15.55 14.19 15.71
C LEU A 61 -16.62 15.09 15.07
N ALA A 62 -16.92 16.24 15.68
CA ALA A 62 -17.87 17.20 15.14
C ALA A 62 -17.33 17.84 13.84
N ALA A 63 -16.06 18.20 13.80
CA ALA A 63 -15.42 18.80 12.61
C ALA A 63 -15.44 17.82 11.43
N VAL A 64 -15.03 16.57 11.63
CA VAL A 64 -15.07 15.49 10.61
C VAL A 64 -16.47 15.36 10.02
N THR A 65 -17.50 15.23 10.87
CA THR A 65 -18.88 15.04 10.40
C THR A 65 -19.47 16.32 9.78
N THR A 66 -19.01 17.50 10.19
CA THR A 66 -19.38 18.77 9.57
C THR A 66 -18.87 18.84 8.14
N LEU A 67 -17.58 18.53 7.92
CA LEU A 67 -16.98 18.46 6.58
C LEU A 67 -17.73 17.48 5.68
N ALA A 68 -17.99 16.27 6.18
CA ALA A 68 -18.72 15.26 5.44
C ALA A 68 -20.16 15.69 5.08
N ASN A 69 -20.85 16.41 5.98
CA ASN A 69 -22.25 16.80 5.81
C ASN A 69 -22.45 18.11 5.03
N GLN A 70 -21.38 18.83 4.69
CA GLN A 70 -21.44 20.05 3.85
C GLN A 70 -21.69 19.73 2.37
N LYS A 71 -21.47 18.50 1.96
CA LYS A 71 -21.63 18.02 0.59
C LYS A 71 -22.61 16.83 0.55
N GLU A 72 -23.24 16.64 -0.59
CA GLU A 72 -24.05 15.44 -0.85
C GLU A 72 -23.13 14.29 -1.29
N LEU A 73 -22.57 13.61 -0.30
CA LEU A 73 -21.72 12.45 -0.52
C LEU A 73 -22.56 11.21 -0.80
N GLU A 74 -22.12 10.36 -1.72
CA GLU A 74 -22.63 9.01 -1.86
C GLU A 74 -22.09 8.10 -0.76
N TRP A 75 -20.78 8.24 -0.48
CA TRP A 75 -20.09 7.52 0.58
C TRP A 75 -19.26 8.45 1.45
N PHE A 76 -19.23 8.15 2.74
CA PHE A 76 -18.23 8.63 3.69
C PHE A 76 -17.43 7.42 4.18
N ILE A 77 -16.11 7.47 4.03
CA ILE A 77 -15.18 6.39 4.38
C ILE A 77 -14.16 6.94 5.37
N SER A 78 -14.13 6.37 6.57
CA SER A 78 -13.16 6.69 7.61
C SER A 78 -12.16 5.54 7.71
N ILE A 79 -10.87 5.83 7.61
CA ILE A 79 -9.79 4.85 7.62
C ILE A 79 -9.13 4.86 8.98
N HIS A 80 -8.97 3.69 9.58
CA HIS A 80 -8.44 3.46 10.93
C HIS A 80 -7.53 2.24 10.96
N PHE A 81 -6.77 2.12 12.05
CA PHE A 81 -5.99 0.94 12.42
C PHE A 81 -6.31 0.59 13.88
N ASN A 82 -6.80 -0.59 14.09
CA ASN A 82 -7.28 -1.05 15.39
C ASN A 82 -6.16 -1.24 16.42
N ALA A 83 -6.53 -1.29 17.66
CA ALA A 83 -5.66 -1.72 18.76
C ALA A 83 -6.46 -2.54 19.78
N SER A 84 -5.81 -3.46 20.48
CA SER A 84 -6.47 -4.28 21.50
C SER A 84 -5.69 -4.30 22.82
N ALA A 85 -6.39 -4.22 23.95
CA ALA A 85 -5.76 -4.15 25.27
C ALA A 85 -4.81 -5.32 25.59
N LYS A 86 -4.98 -6.47 24.93
CA LYS A 86 -4.13 -7.67 25.09
C LYS A 86 -3.15 -7.85 23.94
N HIS A 87 -3.10 -6.95 22.97
CA HIS A 87 -2.29 -7.03 21.75
C HIS A 87 -2.50 -8.35 20.95
N THR A 88 -3.69 -8.96 21.07
CA THR A 88 -4.06 -10.23 20.43
C THR A 88 -5.09 -10.07 19.32
N GLY A 89 -5.61 -8.85 19.14
CA GLY A 89 -6.49 -8.54 18.01
C GLY A 89 -5.73 -8.72 16.69
N GLN A 90 -6.40 -9.19 15.64
CA GLN A 90 -5.78 -9.47 14.35
C GLN A 90 -6.79 -9.35 13.22
N GLY A 91 -6.37 -8.72 12.11
CA GLY A 91 -7.09 -8.69 10.86
C GLY A 91 -7.96 -7.46 10.62
N VAL A 92 -8.61 -7.43 9.45
CA VAL A 92 -9.44 -6.33 8.95
C VAL A 92 -10.90 -6.49 9.36
N GLU A 93 -11.53 -5.39 9.78
CA GLU A 93 -12.98 -5.32 9.99
C GLU A 93 -13.55 -3.97 9.51
N ILE A 94 -14.80 -3.96 9.10
CA ILE A 94 -15.47 -2.73 8.64
C ILE A 94 -16.74 -2.50 9.44
N TYR A 95 -16.90 -1.30 9.95
CA TYR A 95 -18.07 -0.88 10.68
C TYR A 95 -19.01 -0.09 9.78
N THR A 96 -20.30 -0.46 9.78
CA THR A 96 -21.38 0.24 9.09
C THR A 96 -22.55 0.50 10.04
N TYR A 97 -23.44 1.42 9.67
CA TYR A 97 -24.63 1.67 10.47
C TYR A 97 -25.52 0.42 10.53
N GLN A 98 -25.85 -0.04 11.74
CA GLN A 98 -26.61 -1.27 12.02
C GLN A 98 -25.96 -2.55 11.45
N GLY A 99 -24.67 -2.54 11.14
CA GLY A 99 -23.98 -3.69 10.56
C GLY A 99 -24.47 -4.05 9.14
N ARG A 100 -24.95 -3.07 8.38
CA ARG A 100 -25.42 -3.32 7.02
C ARG A 100 -24.30 -3.83 6.13
N ASN A 101 -24.52 -4.99 5.51
CA ASN A 101 -23.60 -5.61 4.56
C ASN A 101 -23.73 -4.93 3.18
N TYR A 102 -23.30 -3.67 3.10
CA TYR A 102 -23.16 -3.05 1.78
C TYR A 102 -22.14 -3.83 0.96
N SER A 103 -22.43 -4.04 -0.33
CA SER A 103 -21.56 -4.80 -1.23
C SER A 103 -20.13 -4.23 -1.27
N GLU A 104 -20.01 -2.91 -1.29
CA GLU A 104 -18.73 -2.22 -1.26
C GLU A 104 -17.94 -2.52 0.03
N ALA A 105 -18.59 -2.51 1.19
CA ALA A 105 -17.94 -2.82 2.47
C ALA A 105 -17.49 -4.29 2.54
N VAL A 106 -18.30 -5.21 2.02
CA VAL A 106 -17.95 -6.65 1.97
C VAL A 106 -16.75 -6.88 1.05
N ASP A 107 -16.76 -6.26 -0.14
CA ASP A 107 -15.67 -6.42 -1.11
C ASP A 107 -14.37 -5.76 -0.62
N ILE A 108 -14.42 -4.55 -0.04
CA ILE A 108 -13.25 -3.91 0.56
C ILE A 108 -12.64 -4.81 1.64
N CYS A 109 -13.47 -5.33 2.57
CA CYS A 109 -13.01 -6.23 3.62
C CYS A 109 -12.36 -7.50 3.04
N GLY A 110 -12.97 -8.07 2.00
CA GLY A 110 -12.45 -9.24 1.28
C GLY A 110 -11.15 -8.95 0.54
N ASN A 111 -11.04 -7.80 -0.11
CA ASN A 111 -9.84 -7.41 -0.85
C ASN A 111 -8.65 -7.15 0.08
N ILE A 112 -8.87 -6.44 1.21
CA ILE A 112 -7.82 -6.25 2.23
C ILE A 112 -7.41 -7.61 2.81
N ALA A 113 -8.36 -8.52 3.06
CA ALA A 113 -8.03 -9.86 3.57
C ALA A 113 -7.16 -10.68 2.60
N LYS A 114 -7.33 -10.51 1.28
CA LYS A 114 -6.48 -11.17 0.27
C LYS A 114 -5.01 -10.76 0.36
N LEU A 115 -4.71 -9.62 0.98
CA LEU A 115 -3.33 -9.20 1.25
C LEU A 115 -2.65 -10.03 2.36
N GLY A 116 -3.39 -10.94 3.01
CA GLY A 116 -2.91 -11.81 4.07
C GLY A 116 -3.55 -11.55 5.43
N PHE A 117 -4.35 -10.48 5.58
CA PHE A 117 -5.01 -10.18 6.84
C PHE A 117 -6.19 -11.13 7.12
N LYS A 118 -6.43 -11.42 8.39
CA LYS A 118 -7.61 -12.17 8.81
C LYS A 118 -8.88 -11.37 8.51
N ASN A 119 -9.81 -11.94 7.77
CA ASN A 119 -11.12 -11.32 7.51
C ASN A 119 -12.02 -11.45 8.74
N ARG A 120 -12.39 -10.32 9.35
CA ARG A 120 -13.30 -10.25 10.50
C ARG A 120 -14.72 -9.81 10.09
N GLY A 121 -14.89 -9.41 8.82
CA GLY A 121 -16.18 -9.06 8.24
C GLY A 121 -16.72 -7.69 8.63
N VAL A 122 -17.97 -7.47 8.25
CA VAL A 122 -18.69 -6.23 8.55
C VAL A 122 -19.32 -6.30 9.94
N LYS A 123 -19.23 -5.20 10.70
CA LYS A 123 -19.66 -5.06 12.09
C LYS A 123 -20.67 -3.94 12.25
N ASN A 124 -21.44 -3.99 13.35
CA ASN A 124 -22.34 -2.91 13.71
C ASN A 124 -21.56 -1.73 14.32
N GLY A 125 -21.53 -0.60 13.61
CA GLY A 125 -20.89 0.65 13.99
C GLY A 125 -21.85 1.73 14.48
N SER A 126 -23.10 1.42 14.84
CA SER A 126 -24.11 2.42 15.24
C SER A 126 -23.71 3.27 16.45
N ASN A 127 -22.80 2.79 17.29
CA ASN A 127 -22.22 3.53 18.41
C ASN A 127 -21.11 4.48 18.01
N LEU A 128 -20.49 4.30 16.83
CA LEU A 128 -19.42 5.16 16.34
C LEU A 128 -20.00 6.49 15.85
N TYR A 129 -19.41 7.59 16.35
CA TYR A 129 -19.95 8.93 16.12
C TYR A 129 -20.00 9.28 14.62
N VAL A 130 -18.91 9.04 13.89
CA VAL A 130 -18.81 9.35 12.46
C VAL A 130 -19.79 8.52 11.61
N ILE A 131 -20.07 7.27 11.98
CA ILE A 131 -21.07 6.42 11.33
C ILE A 131 -22.49 6.93 11.57
N ARG A 132 -22.78 7.34 12.82
CA ARG A 132 -24.13 7.76 13.22
C ARG A 132 -24.51 9.16 12.78
N LYS A 133 -23.53 10.08 12.69
CA LYS A 133 -23.76 11.52 12.45
C LYS A 133 -23.51 11.95 11.01
N THR A 134 -22.95 11.11 10.19
CA THR A 134 -22.82 11.37 8.74
C THR A 134 -24.13 11.04 8.03
N LYS A 135 -24.58 11.93 7.13
CA LYS A 135 -25.81 11.77 6.35
C LYS A 135 -25.69 10.75 5.22
N ALA A 136 -24.51 10.65 4.62
CA ALA A 136 -24.20 9.70 3.56
C ALA A 136 -24.19 8.26 4.07
N LYS A 137 -24.17 7.28 3.16
CA LYS A 137 -23.74 5.92 3.51
C LYS A 137 -22.35 6.02 4.11
N ALA A 138 -22.13 5.44 5.28
CA ALA A 138 -20.88 5.56 6.01
C ALA A 138 -20.28 4.20 6.34
N MET A 139 -18.96 4.09 6.18
CA MET A 139 -18.18 2.98 6.69
C MET A 139 -16.91 3.47 7.39
N LEU A 140 -16.48 2.73 8.42
CA LEU A 140 -15.20 2.87 9.08
C LEU A 140 -14.43 1.58 8.89
N ILE A 141 -13.25 1.69 8.31
CA ILE A 141 -12.37 0.58 7.96
C ILE A 141 -11.26 0.49 9.01
N GLU A 142 -11.23 -0.58 9.78
CA GLU A 142 -10.09 -0.97 10.58
C GLU A 142 -9.21 -1.91 9.73
N VAL A 143 -8.15 -1.36 9.15
CA VAL A 143 -7.30 -2.07 8.19
C VAL A 143 -6.65 -3.29 8.81
N CYS A 144 -6.03 -3.11 9.98
CA CYS A 144 -5.38 -4.14 10.77
C CYS A 144 -5.14 -3.63 12.19
N PHE A 145 -4.56 -4.45 13.05
CA PHE A 145 -4.20 -4.04 14.42
C PHE A 145 -2.78 -3.47 14.46
N CYS A 146 -2.64 -2.18 14.80
CA CYS A 146 -1.36 -1.47 14.86
C CYS A 146 -0.42 -1.97 15.97
N ASP A 147 -0.95 -2.74 16.92
CA ASP A 147 -0.27 -3.31 18.07
C ASP A 147 -0.05 -4.83 17.97
N ASN A 148 -0.36 -5.43 16.82
CA ASN A 148 -0.15 -6.86 16.57
C ASN A 148 0.99 -7.08 15.57
N GLN A 149 2.02 -7.83 15.98
CA GLN A 149 3.22 -8.05 15.17
C GLN A 149 2.91 -8.69 13.81
N SER A 150 2.04 -9.72 13.79
CA SER A 150 1.69 -10.39 12.53
C SER A 150 0.97 -9.47 11.53
N ASP A 151 0.05 -8.63 12.01
CA ASP A 151 -0.66 -7.67 11.16
C ASP A 151 0.30 -6.58 10.64
N VAL A 152 1.20 -6.09 11.49
CA VAL A 152 2.20 -5.08 11.10
C VAL A 152 3.21 -5.65 10.11
N ASP A 153 3.64 -6.90 10.28
CA ASP A 153 4.53 -7.58 9.34
C ASP A 153 3.86 -7.72 7.96
N ILE A 154 2.58 -8.13 7.92
CA ILE A 154 1.81 -8.19 6.67
C ILE A 154 1.70 -6.80 6.05
N TYR A 155 1.31 -5.78 6.82
CA TYR A 155 1.16 -4.40 6.34
C TYR A 155 2.44 -3.90 5.68
N ASN A 156 3.59 -4.09 6.34
CA ASN A 156 4.89 -3.69 5.80
C ASN A 156 5.32 -4.51 4.58
N TYR A 157 4.99 -5.82 4.55
CA TYR A 157 5.37 -6.73 3.47
C TYR A 157 4.62 -6.44 2.16
N VAL A 158 3.32 -6.16 2.22
CA VAL A 158 2.48 -5.96 1.02
C VAL A 158 2.61 -4.59 0.36
N GLY A 159 3.57 -3.77 0.77
CA GLY A 159 3.74 -2.40 0.25
C GLY A 159 2.84 -1.39 0.94
N ALA A 160 2.48 -1.68 2.20
CA ALA A 160 1.81 -0.77 3.12
C ALA A 160 0.61 -0.02 2.49
N GLU A 161 0.69 1.32 2.43
CA GLU A 161 -0.40 2.17 2.00
C GLU A 161 -0.89 1.91 0.56
N ASN A 162 0.01 1.55 -0.35
CA ASN A 162 -0.36 1.37 -1.76
C ASN A 162 -1.28 0.17 -1.97
N ALA A 163 -0.96 -0.99 -1.37
CA ALA A 163 -1.75 -2.20 -1.50
C ALA A 163 -3.11 -2.07 -0.80
N VAL A 164 -3.14 -1.45 0.39
CA VAL A 164 -4.39 -1.23 1.14
C VAL A 164 -5.28 -0.21 0.42
N ALA A 165 -4.73 0.91 -0.05
CA ALA A 165 -5.48 1.90 -0.81
C ALA A 165 -6.05 1.31 -2.10
N GLN A 166 -5.29 0.43 -2.79
CA GLN A 166 -5.77 -0.29 -3.96
C GLN A 166 -6.92 -1.24 -3.64
N ALA A 167 -6.82 -2.03 -2.57
CA ALA A 167 -7.86 -2.93 -2.14
C ALA A 167 -9.19 -2.20 -1.81
N ILE A 168 -9.09 -1.01 -1.19
CA ILE A 168 -10.25 -0.15 -0.92
C ILE A 168 -10.82 0.41 -2.23
N PHE A 169 -9.96 0.94 -3.10
CA PHE A 169 -10.34 1.50 -4.41
C PHE A 169 -11.10 0.48 -5.27
N GLU A 170 -10.60 -0.74 -5.39
CA GLU A 170 -11.24 -1.83 -6.13
C GLU A 170 -12.62 -2.17 -5.58
N GLY A 171 -12.76 -2.26 -4.26
CA GLY A 171 -14.04 -2.54 -3.62
C GLY A 171 -15.07 -1.44 -3.85
N ILE A 172 -14.65 -0.17 -3.97
CA ILE A 172 -15.52 0.96 -4.31
C ILE A 172 -15.91 0.90 -5.79
N CYS A 173 -14.96 0.68 -6.69
CA CYS A 173 -15.15 0.80 -8.14
C CYS A 173 -15.90 -0.39 -8.75
N LYS A 174 -15.81 -1.58 -8.16
CA LYS A 174 -16.46 -2.81 -8.63
C LYS A 174 -17.98 -2.67 -8.82
N HIS A 175 -18.63 -1.85 -8.02
CA HIS A 175 -20.08 -1.66 -8.02
C HIS A 175 -20.57 -0.48 -8.86
N LYS A 176 -19.70 0.09 -9.68
CA LYS A 176 -20.05 1.19 -10.59
C LYS A 176 -20.35 0.69 -11.98
N SER A 177 -21.64 0.72 -12.32
CA SER A 177 -22.07 0.54 -13.71
C SER A 177 -21.51 1.68 -14.57
N GLY A 178 -20.59 1.34 -15.50
CA GLY A 178 -20.05 2.28 -16.50
C GLY A 178 -18.60 2.74 -16.29
N MET A 179 -17.90 2.35 -15.22
CA MET A 179 -16.47 2.62 -15.02
C MET A 179 -15.58 1.38 -15.19
N VAL A 180 -16.08 0.33 -15.79
CA VAL A 180 -15.23 -0.74 -16.31
C VAL A 180 -14.77 -0.30 -17.71
N SER A 181 -14.00 0.77 -17.76
CA SER A 181 -13.18 1.08 -18.91
C SER A 181 -11.79 0.56 -18.58
N LYS A 182 -11.39 -0.53 -19.28
CA LYS A 182 -10.06 -1.13 -19.23
C LYS A 182 -9.51 -1.23 -17.78
N GLU A 183 -9.56 -2.44 -17.27
CA GLU A 183 -8.69 -2.86 -16.18
C GLU A 183 -7.26 -2.34 -16.48
N GLU A 184 -6.88 -1.22 -15.85
CA GLU A 184 -5.57 -1.25 -15.27
C GLU A 184 -5.71 -2.23 -14.10
N GLN A 185 -5.61 -3.51 -14.37
CA GLN A 185 -5.14 -4.47 -13.41
C GLN A 185 -3.85 -3.87 -12.89
N THR A 186 -3.85 -3.37 -11.68
CA THR A 186 -2.61 -3.22 -10.94
C THR A 186 -2.13 -4.64 -10.74
N LEU A 187 -1.28 -5.04 -11.67
CA LEU A 187 -0.63 -6.34 -11.65
C LEU A 187 0.03 -6.48 -10.28
N SER A 188 -0.09 -7.63 -9.66
CA SER A 188 0.77 -7.97 -8.52
C SER A 188 2.23 -7.73 -8.93
N PHE A 189 3.13 -7.60 -7.97
CA PHE A 189 4.55 -7.43 -8.30
C PHE A 189 5.03 -8.52 -9.24
N GLU A 190 4.63 -9.77 -8.99
CA GLU A 190 4.96 -10.93 -9.83
C GLU A 190 4.39 -10.83 -11.24
N GLU A 191 3.13 -10.41 -11.36
CA GLU A 191 2.47 -10.22 -12.65
C GLU A 191 3.12 -9.09 -13.43
N PHE A 192 3.40 -7.95 -12.78
CA PHE A 192 4.07 -6.81 -13.39
C PHE A 192 5.46 -7.19 -13.92
N VAL A 193 6.30 -7.79 -13.08
CA VAL A 193 7.63 -8.27 -13.49
C VAL A 193 7.49 -9.34 -14.57
N GLY A 194 6.50 -10.24 -14.43
CA GLY A 194 6.24 -11.32 -15.36
C GLY A 194 5.85 -10.82 -16.76
N GLU A 195 5.02 -9.80 -16.88
CA GLU A 195 4.64 -9.23 -18.19
C GLU A 195 5.82 -8.58 -18.90
N ILE A 196 6.64 -7.82 -18.19
CA ILE A 196 7.85 -7.21 -18.74
C ILE A 196 8.85 -8.31 -19.17
N ALA A 197 9.07 -9.30 -18.31
CA ALA A 197 9.98 -10.40 -18.60
C ALA A 197 9.51 -11.26 -19.78
N LYS A 198 8.20 -11.49 -19.95
CA LYS A 198 7.63 -12.19 -21.11
C LYS A 198 7.83 -11.39 -22.40
N LYS A 199 7.62 -10.07 -22.35
CA LYS A 199 7.86 -9.19 -23.50
C LYS A 199 9.32 -9.24 -23.91
N ASP A 200 10.22 -9.08 -22.97
CA ASP A 200 11.68 -9.13 -23.20
C ASP A 200 12.11 -10.50 -23.74
N TRP A 201 11.58 -11.61 -23.20
CA TRP A 201 11.86 -12.94 -23.69
C TRP A 201 11.40 -13.15 -25.14
N LYS A 202 10.25 -12.62 -25.52
CA LYS A 202 9.76 -12.70 -26.92
C LYS A 202 10.71 -12.00 -27.89
N GLU A 203 11.27 -10.86 -27.50
CA GLU A 203 12.10 -10.03 -28.34
C GLU A 203 13.57 -10.47 -28.35
N ARG A 204 14.14 -10.75 -27.18
CA ARG A 204 15.59 -10.92 -27.01
C ARG A 204 16.05 -12.32 -26.65
N ARG A 205 15.15 -13.16 -26.12
CA ARG A 205 15.45 -14.55 -25.71
C ARG A 205 16.62 -14.70 -24.72
N ILE A 206 16.81 -13.72 -23.84
CA ILE A 206 17.96 -13.67 -22.92
C ILE A 206 17.69 -14.50 -21.66
N MET A 207 16.60 -14.23 -20.94
CA MET A 207 16.28 -14.91 -19.67
C MET A 207 14.84 -15.37 -19.63
N LEU A 208 14.63 -16.57 -19.09
CA LEU A 208 13.27 -17.12 -18.89
C LEU A 208 12.48 -16.23 -17.92
N PRO A 209 11.24 -15.86 -18.25
CA PRO A 209 10.41 -14.98 -17.42
C PRO A 209 10.25 -15.44 -15.97
N SER A 210 10.10 -16.76 -15.76
CA SER A 210 9.98 -17.34 -14.41
C SER A 210 11.24 -17.14 -13.55
N VAL A 211 12.41 -17.15 -14.17
CA VAL A 211 13.69 -16.88 -13.48
C VAL A 211 13.78 -15.42 -13.10
N VAL A 212 13.43 -14.50 -14.00
CA VAL A 212 13.44 -13.06 -13.74
C VAL A 212 12.49 -12.72 -12.58
N VAL A 213 11.27 -13.27 -12.58
CA VAL A 213 10.30 -13.08 -11.49
C VAL A 213 10.85 -13.60 -10.16
N ALA A 214 11.38 -14.82 -10.13
CA ALA A 214 11.91 -15.41 -8.89
C ALA A 214 13.08 -14.61 -8.31
N GLN A 215 13.98 -14.12 -9.16
CA GLN A 215 15.10 -13.27 -8.74
C GLN A 215 14.61 -11.91 -8.25
N ALA A 216 13.72 -11.24 -8.99
CA ALA A 216 13.16 -9.96 -8.56
C ALA A 216 12.45 -10.06 -7.21
N MET A 217 11.64 -11.11 -7.00
CA MET A 217 10.99 -11.39 -5.72
C MET A 217 11.99 -11.51 -4.58
N LYS A 218 13.03 -12.31 -4.77
CA LYS A 218 14.04 -12.59 -3.74
C LYS A 218 14.90 -11.36 -3.42
N GLU A 219 15.43 -10.69 -4.45
CA GLU A 219 16.43 -9.65 -4.27
C GLU A 219 15.83 -8.29 -3.89
N SER A 220 14.61 -8.01 -4.34
CA SER A 220 13.91 -6.77 -3.98
C SER A 220 12.92 -6.91 -2.82
N ALA A 221 12.83 -8.08 -2.19
CA ALA A 221 11.78 -8.39 -1.23
C ALA A 221 10.38 -8.06 -1.78
N GLY A 222 10.07 -8.56 -3.00
CA GLY A 222 8.81 -8.27 -3.66
C GLY A 222 8.62 -6.78 -4.02
N GLY A 223 9.69 -6.06 -4.31
CA GLY A 223 9.66 -4.62 -4.64
C GLY A 223 9.67 -3.69 -3.42
N THR A 224 9.77 -4.23 -2.21
CA THR A 224 9.68 -3.44 -0.96
C THR A 224 11.04 -3.02 -0.39
N SER A 225 12.15 -3.52 -0.94
CA SER A 225 13.48 -3.13 -0.50
C SER A 225 13.74 -1.62 -0.73
N GLU A 226 14.66 -1.03 0.03
CA GLU A 226 15.06 0.36 -0.13
C GLU A 226 15.53 0.67 -1.56
N LEU A 227 16.38 -0.19 -2.14
CA LEU A 227 16.83 -0.02 -3.51
C LEU A 227 15.68 -0.07 -4.53
N ALA A 228 14.69 -0.93 -4.32
CA ALA A 228 13.52 -1.00 -5.19
C ALA A 228 12.65 0.26 -5.11
N ARG A 229 12.48 0.84 -3.92
CA ARG A 229 11.63 2.01 -3.70
C ARG A 229 12.30 3.33 -4.07
N GLU A 230 13.55 3.51 -3.66
CA GLU A 230 14.25 4.78 -3.78
C GLU A 230 15.05 4.91 -5.10
N ALA A 231 15.43 3.78 -5.68
CA ALA A 231 16.28 3.72 -6.87
C ALA A 231 15.67 2.96 -8.05
N ASN A 232 14.44 2.46 -7.93
CA ASN A 232 13.82 1.53 -8.88
C ASN A 232 14.71 0.32 -9.25
N ALA A 233 15.58 -0.13 -8.33
CA ALA A 233 16.57 -1.17 -8.55
C ALA A 233 16.12 -2.49 -7.91
N LEU A 234 15.61 -3.42 -8.73
CA LEU A 234 15.06 -4.69 -8.28
C LEU A 234 16.14 -5.76 -8.01
N PHE A 235 17.34 -5.63 -8.54
CA PHE A 235 18.35 -6.71 -8.55
C PHE A 235 19.67 -6.33 -7.88
N GLY A 236 19.74 -5.20 -7.19
CA GLY A 236 20.93 -4.80 -6.44
C GLY A 236 22.24 -4.85 -7.25
N ILE A 237 22.27 -4.31 -8.47
CA ILE A 237 23.47 -4.30 -9.30
C ILE A 237 24.34 -3.12 -8.91
N LYS A 238 25.62 -3.39 -8.56
CA LYS A 238 26.61 -2.34 -8.33
C LYS A 238 26.90 -1.57 -9.61
N LYS A 239 27.41 -0.35 -9.48
CA LYS A 239 27.68 0.58 -10.60
C LYS A 239 28.51 -0.06 -11.73
N ASN A 240 29.63 -0.70 -11.44
CA ASN A 240 30.49 -1.47 -12.37
C ASN A 240 30.48 -0.93 -13.81
N GLY A 241 30.99 0.28 -14.04
CA GLY A 241 31.03 0.90 -15.37
C GLY A 241 29.70 1.49 -15.86
N TRP A 242 28.65 1.44 -15.07
CA TRP A 242 27.37 2.06 -15.36
C TRP A 242 27.48 3.58 -15.45
N THR A 243 26.95 4.18 -16.53
CA THR A 243 26.99 5.63 -16.78
C THR A 243 25.65 6.33 -16.45
N GLY A 244 24.63 5.56 -16.10
CA GLY A 244 23.32 6.10 -15.69
C GLY A 244 23.29 6.57 -14.24
N LYS A 245 22.09 6.81 -13.74
CA LYS A 245 21.87 7.23 -12.34
C LYS A 245 22.41 6.20 -11.35
N THR A 246 22.88 6.67 -10.20
CA THR A 246 23.33 5.81 -9.10
C THR A 246 22.63 6.19 -7.79
N TYR A 247 22.55 5.21 -6.89
CA TYR A 247 22.04 5.36 -5.53
C TYR A 247 23.12 4.89 -4.55
N MET A 248 23.37 5.72 -3.53
CA MET A 248 24.40 5.45 -2.53
C MET A 248 23.80 4.72 -1.33
N LYS A 249 24.32 3.55 -1.04
CA LYS A 249 23.89 2.76 0.13
C LYS A 249 25.03 1.90 0.66
N THR A 250 25.05 1.72 1.98
CA THR A 250 25.92 0.74 2.64
C THR A 250 25.62 -0.68 2.15
N ALA A 251 26.64 -1.41 1.75
CA ALA A 251 26.57 -2.81 1.36
C ALA A 251 27.08 -3.72 2.48
N THR A 252 26.47 -4.88 2.65
CA THR A 252 27.03 -5.97 3.47
C THR A 252 27.64 -6.99 2.54
N GLU A 253 28.93 -7.25 2.70
CA GLU A 253 29.71 -8.18 1.89
C GLU A 253 30.12 -9.38 2.74
N GLN A 254 30.23 -10.56 2.11
CA GLN A 254 30.71 -11.77 2.77
C GLN A 254 32.17 -12.04 2.35
N ARG A 255 33.03 -12.32 3.34
CA ARG A 255 34.42 -12.77 3.09
C ARG A 255 34.43 -14.26 2.73
N GLU A 256 35.56 -14.71 2.21
CA GLU A 256 35.79 -16.13 1.87
C GLU A 256 35.66 -17.06 3.09
N ASP A 257 35.95 -16.58 4.30
CA ASP A 257 35.78 -17.30 5.56
C ASP A 257 34.32 -17.37 6.06
N GLY A 258 33.38 -16.78 5.32
CA GLY A 258 31.96 -16.74 5.65
C GLY A 258 31.57 -15.56 6.58
N SER A 259 32.50 -14.78 7.10
CA SER A 259 32.20 -13.60 7.92
C SER A 259 31.68 -12.44 7.08
N TYR A 260 30.89 -11.55 7.70
CA TYR A 260 30.33 -10.38 7.02
C TYR A 260 31.06 -9.09 7.42
N TYR A 261 31.13 -8.14 6.49
CA TYR A 261 31.62 -6.80 6.73
C TYR A 261 30.79 -5.77 5.94
N THR A 262 30.77 -4.54 6.40
CA THR A 262 30.07 -3.44 5.74
C THR A 262 31.02 -2.60 4.90
N VAL A 263 30.53 -2.16 3.74
CA VAL A 263 31.20 -1.21 2.86
C VAL A 263 30.30 0.01 2.77
N ASP A 264 30.77 1.11 3.34
CA ASP A 264 30.05 2.38 3.27
C ASP A 264 30.13 2.98 1.87
N CYS A 265 29.06 3.71 1.50
CA CYS A 265 29.02 4.46 0.24
C CYS A 265 29.19 3.60 -1.02
N THR A 266 28.59 2.41 -1.05
CA THR A 266 28.55 1.61 -2.28
C THR A 266 27.58 2.26 -3.28
N GLU A 267 28.04 2.47 -4.53
CA GLU A 267 27.19 2.96 -5.62
C GLU A 267 26.45 1.80 -6.29
N TRP A 268 25.12 1.89 -6.26
CA TRP A 268 24.21 0.95 -6.91
C TRP A 268 23.61 1.59 -8.16
N ARG A 269 23.31 0.81 -9.19
CA ARG A 269 22.57 1.31 -10.35
C ARG A 269 21.19 1.76 -9.94
N ALA A 270 20.76 2.93 -10.43
CA ALA A 270 19.42 3.47 -10.25
C ALA A 270 18.75 3.70 -11.60
N TYR A 271 17.42 3.55 -11.63
CA TYR A 271 16.66 3.56 -12.87
C TYR A 271 15.46 4.51 -12.78
N ASP A 272 14.89 4.86 -13.94
CA ASP A 272 13.67 5.67 -13.99
C ASP A 272 12.41 4.82 -13.74
N SER A 273 12.50 3.49 -13.90
CA SER A 273 11.41 2.56 -13.67
C SER A 273 11.91 1.15 -13.36
N TRP A 274 11.05 0.32 -12.78
CA TRP A 274 11.32 -1.12 -12.62
C TRP A 274 11.50 -1.84 -13.96
N GLU A 275 10.81 -1.39 -15.04
CA GLU A 275 11.02 -1.95 -16.38
C GLU A 275 12.47 -1.81 -16.82
N GLN A 276 13.06 -0.61 -16.66
CA GLN A 276 14.48 -0.39 -16.97
C GLN A 276 15.40 -1.28 -16.14
N SER A 277 15.12 -1.45 -14.85
CA SER A 277 15.88 -2.35 -13.97
C SER A 277 15.84 -3.80 -14.47
N ILE A 278 14.68 -4.30 -14.91
CA ILE A 278 14.51 -5.66 -15.44
C ILE A 278 15.30 -5.83 -16.75
N LEU A 279 15.19 -4.88 -17.65
CA LEU A 279 15.87 -4.95 -18.96
C LEU A 279 17.39 -4.87 -18.82
N ASP A 280 17.89 -4.02 -17.92
CA ASP A 280 19.32 -3.91 -17.63
C ASP A 280 19.86 -5.17 -16.95
N HIS A 281 19.15 -5.71 -15.96
CA HIS A 281 19.49 -6.97 -15.31
C HIS A 281 19.67 -8.11 -16.33
N ASN A 282 18.70 -8.31 -17.21
CA ASN A 282 18.74 -9.37 -18.20
C ASN A 282 19.96 -9.18 -19.15
N THR A 283 20.25 -7.95 -19.55
CA THR A 283 21.43 -7.61 -20.36
C THR A 283 22.72 -7.86 -19.61
N TYR A 284 22.79 -7.44 -18.33
CA TYR A 284 23.97 -7.61 -17.48
C TYR A 284 24.32 -9.09 -17.29
N ILE A 285 23.35 -9.94 -17.02
CA ILE A 285 23.56 -11.40 -16.90
C ILE A 285 24.05 -12.00 -18.22
N ALA A 286 23.43 -11.64 -19.36
CA ALA A 286 23.85 -12.14 -20.67
C ALA A 286 25.31 -11.78 -21.01
N THR A 287 25.71 -10.56 -20.71
CA THR A 287 27.08 -10.10 -20.99
C THR A 287 28.09 -10.70 -20.01
N SER A 288 27.70 -10.98 -18.75
CA SER A 288 28.58 -11.61 -17.76
C SER A 288 28.88 -13.08 -18.06
N ILE A 289 27.92 -13.81 -18.66
CA ILE A 289 28.10 -15.23 -19.04
C ILE A 289 29.02 -15.37 -20.27
N THR A 290 29.02 -14.39 -21.17
CA THR A 290 29.85 -14.45 -22.39
C THR A 290 31.33 -14.22 -22.14
N VAL A 291 31.76 -13.72 -20.98
CA VAL A 291 33.15 -13.44 -20.62
C VAL A 291 33.87 -14.67 -20.03
N THR A 292 33.14 -15.75 -19.70
CA THR A 292 33.69 -16.94 -19.04
C THR A 292 33.86 -18.18 -19.97
N ASN A 293 33.74 -18.00 -21.28
CA ASN A 293 34.06 -19.07 -22.29
C ASN A 293 35.30 -18.76 -23.11
#